data_13537edf63c1e0ad34afefcb151b2390
#
_entry.id   13537edf63c1e0ad34afefcb151b2390
#
_cell.length_a   1.000
_cell.length_b   1.000
_cell.length_c   1.000
_cell.angle_alpha   90.00
_cell.angle_beta   90.00
_cell.angle_gamma   90.00
#
_symmetry.space_group_name_H-M   'P 1'
#
loop_
_entity.id
_entity.type
_entity.pdbx_description
1 polymer ?
#
loop_
_entity_poly.entity_id
_entity_poly.type
_entity_poly.pdbx_seq_one_letter_code
_entity_poly.pdbx_strand_id
1 'polypeptide(L)'
;MPPLTAPTPHIQAMPGDIAETILLPGDPLRAKFIADTYLENVKQFNGTRGMLGFTGTYQGRPVSVMGTGMGCPSMGVYSYELINIYGCKNLIRIGTAGTFQPYVHVKEMVFGMGACTTSRYVEMQGLPGTFAPICSFELLEKAVASAKALGYKYHVGNVLCSDVFYGVDLPKGKSWPELGVLAVEMESVALYTNAAMAGVNALCILTISDGPDEITTAEERQTAFTQMMEVALSLA
;
A
#
# COMPACT_ATOMS: atom_id res chain seq x y z
N MET A 1 4.32 27.65 -2.66
CA MET A 1 2.97 27.48 -2.12
C MET A 1 2.99 27.86 -0.65
N PRO A 2 1.89 28.38 -0.05
CA PRO A 2 1.82 28.53 1.39
C PRO A 2 2.00 27.15 2.07
N PRO A 3 2.48 27.10 3.31
CA PRO A 3 2.59 25.83 4.04
C PRO A 3 1.22 25.18 4.15
N LEU A 4 1.12 23.89 3.78
CA LEU A 4 -0.10 23.12 3.93
C LEU A 4 -0.35 22.88 5.42
N THR A 5 -1.59 23.14 5.84
CA THR A 5 -2.07 22.91 7.21
C THR A 5 -3.30 22.01 7.17
N ALA A 6 -3.59 21.31 8.27
CA ALA A 6 -4.84 20.58 8.41
C ALA A 6 -6.03 21.56 8.64
N PRO A 7 -7.23 21.30 8.06
CA PRO A 7 -7.48 20.25 7.07
C PRO A 7 -6.85 20.59 5.71
N THR A 8 -6.50 19.55 4.93
CA THR A 8 -5.96 19.73 3.58
C THR A 8 -7.08 19.70 2.53
N PRO A 9 -6.79 20.03 1.25
CA PRO A 9 -7.78 19.90 0.18
C PRO A 9 -8.26 18.46 -0.08
N HIS A 10 -7.55 17.45 0.43
CA HIS A 10 -7.81 16.02 0.17
C HIS A 10 -8.19 15.24 1.44
N ILE A 11 -7.78 15.71 2.61
CA ILE A 11 -8.04 15.06 3.91
C ILE A 11 -8.64 16.10 4.87
N GLN A 12 -9.87 15.84 5.33
CA GLN A 12 -10.61 16.76 6.20
C GLN A 12 -10.32 16.59 7.71
N ALA A 13 -9.44 15.63 8.06
CA ALA A 13 -9.03 15.39 9.44
C ALA A 13 -8.37 16.61 10.09
N MET A 14 -8.49 16.70 11.40
CA MET A 14 -7.72 17.65 12.22
C MET A 14 -6.48 16.99 12.80
N PRO A 15 -5.49 17.76 13.28
CA PRO A 15 -4.32 17.20 13.97
C PRO A 15 -4.74 16.30 15.14
N GLY A 16 -4.21 15.07 15.17
CA GLY A 16 -4.55 14.06 16.18
C GLY A 16 -5.71 13.13 15.84
N ASP A 17 -6.44 13.37 14.74
CA ASP A 17 -7.50 12.46 14.30
C ASP A 17 -6.97 11.17 13.65
N ILE A 18 -5.73 11.19 13.15
CA ILE A 18 -5.12 10.08 12.43
C ILE A 18 -4.00 9.48 13.30
N ALA A 19 -3.99 8.15 13.43
CA ALA A 19 -2.97 7.43 14.18
C ALA A 19 -1.60 7.43 13.47
N GLU A 20 -0.51 7.21 14.22
CA GLU A 20 0.83 7.12 13.66
C GLU A 20 0.99 5.93 12.69
N THR A 21 0.25 4.84 12.90
CA THR A 21 0.18 3.70 11.99
C THR A 21 -1.11 3.77 11.17
N ILE A 22 -0.96 3.74 9.84
CA ILE A 22 -2.09 3.80 8.92
C ILE A 22 -2.01 2.72 7.83
N LEU A 23 -3.14 2.03 7.60
CA LEU A 23 -3.34 1.09 6.51
C LEU A 23 -3.91 1.81 5.29
N LEU A 24 -3.33 1.55 4.12
CA LEU A 24 -3.61 2.26 2.88
C LEU A 24 -4.08 1.30 1.76
N PRO A 25 -5.35 0.88 1.77
CA PRO A 25 -5.95 0.24 0.60
C PRO A 25 -6.14 1.26 -0.54
N GLY A 26 -6.08 0.80 -1.79
CA GLY A 26 -6.46 1.64 -2.93
C GLY A 26 -7.96 1.95 -2.92
N ASP A 27 -8.78 0.96 -2.56
CA ASP A 27 -10.23 1.02 -2.53
C ASP A 27 -10.76 1.61 -1.20
N PRO A 28 -11.52 2.73 -1.22
CA PRO A 28 -12.12 3.30 -0.02
C PRO A 28 -13.18 2.40 0.63
N LEU A 29 -13.84 1.53 -0.14
CA LEU A 29 -14.79 0.56 0.44
C LEU A 29 -14.07 -0.55 1.19
N ARG A 30 -12.87 -0.94 0.77
CA ARG A 30 -12.01 -1.82 1.58
C ARG A 30 -11.58 -1.14 2.88
N ALA A 31 -11.27 0.17 2.86
CA ALA A 31 -10.99 0.90 4.09
C ALA A 31 -12.17 0.85 5.05
N LYS A 32 -13.39 1.04 4.53
CA LYS A 32 -14.62 0.92 5.34
C LYS A 32 -14.82 -0.49 5.86
N PHE A 33 -14.64 -1.51 5.03
CA PHE A 33 -14.76 -2.92 5.44
C PHE A 33 -13.81 -3.26 6.60
N ILE A 34 -12.54 -2.81 6.52
CA ILE A 34 -11.56 -3.04 7.59
C ILE A 34 -11.99 -2.33 8.87
N ALA A 35 -12.43 -1.08 8.78
CA ALA A 35 -12.89 -0.32 9.93
C ALA A 35 -14.09 -0.99 10.61
N ASP A 36 -15.10 -1.39 9.85
CA ASP A 36 -16.33 -1.99 10.37
C ASP A 36 -16.10 -3.41 10.93
N THR A 37 -15.12 -4.15 10.41
CA THR A 37 -14.90 -5.56 10.75
C THR A 37 -13.91 -5.76 11.87
N TYR A 38 -12.84 -4.96 11.91
CA TYR A 38 -11.69 -5.23 12.78
C TYR A 38 -11.45 -4.17 13.84
N LEU A 39 -11.93 -2.92 13.66
CA LEU A 39 -11.61 -1.84 14.56
C LEU A 39 -12.71 -1.59 15.59
N GLU A 40 -12.31 -1.21 16.79
CA GLU A 40 -13.18 -0.74 17.86
C GLU A 40 -13.13 0.79 17.95
N ASN A 41 -14.19 1.41 18.50
CA ASN A 41 -14.29 2.86 18.73
C ASN A 41 -14.06 3.71 17.46
N VAL A 42 -14.58 3.25 16.34
CA VAL A 42 -14.33 3.81 15.01
C VAL A 42 -14.89 5.22 14.87
N LYS A 43 -14.05 6.13 14.34
CA LYS A 43 -14.45 7.47 13.90
C LYS A 43 -14.02 7.68 12.45
N GLN A 44 -14.93 8.14 11.61
CA GLN A 44 -14.59 8.54 10.26
C GLN A 44 -13.96 9.94 10.29
N PHE A 45 -12.72 10.07 9.80
CA PHE A 45 -12.01 11.34 9.72
C PHE A 45 -11.97 11.95 8.31
N ASN A 46 -12.23 11.14 7.28
CA ASN A 46 -12.25 11.62 5.89
C ASN A 46 -13.37 11.02 5.06
N GLY A 47 -13.93 11.84 4.19
CA GLY A 47 -14.89 11.49 3.14
C GLY A 47 -14.69 12.32 1.89
N THR A 48 -13.72 13.26 1.91
CA THR A 48 -13.39 14.13 0.79
C THR A 48 -13.03 13.31 -0.43
N ARG A 49 -13.60 13.66 -1.58
CA ARG A 49 -13.37 12.98 -2.87
C ARG A 49 -13.73 11.48 -2.86
N GLY A 50 -14.55 11.02 -1.90
CA GLY A 50 -14.90 9.61 -1.73
C GLY A 50 -13.80 8.75 -1.11
N MET A 51 -12.65 9.33 -0.73
CA MET A 51 -11.57 8.61 -0.05
C MET A 51 -11.90 8.48 1.44
N LEU A 52 -12.64 7.42 1.75
CA LEU A 52 -13.06 7.15 3.13
C LEU A 52 -11.84 6.85 4.01
N GLY A 53 -11.81 7.49 5.18
CA GLY A 53 -10.76 7.29 6.18
C GLY A 53 -11.34 7.17 7.58
N PHE A 54 -10.81 6.22 8.36
CA PHE A 54 -11.30 5.87 9.68
C PHE A 54 -10.15 5.69 10.66
N THR A 55 -10.33 6.09 11.89
CA THR A 55 -9.44 5.79 13.03
C THR A 55 -10.21 5.02 14.07
N GLY A 56 -9.57 4.02 14.65
CA GLY A 56 -10.10 3.22 15.74
C GLY A 56 -8.98 2.54 16.52
N THR A 57 -9.32 1.48 17.23
CA THR A 57 -8.33 0.65 17.93
C THR A 57 -8.40 -0.79 17.47
N TYR A 58 -7.24 -1.43 17.36
CA TYR A 58 -7.12 -2.87 17.12
C TYR A 58 -6.30 -3.49 18.25
N GLN A 59 -6.90 -4.41 19.02
CA GLN A 59 -6.28 -4.99 20.22
C GLN A 59 -5.72 -3.92 21.18
N GLY A 60 -6.50 -2.84 21.37
CA GLY A 60 -6.15 -1.73 22.25
C GLY A 60 -5.13 -0.73 21.71
N ARG A 61 -4.61 -0.92 20.50
CA ARG A 61 -3.64 -0.02 19.84
C ARG A 61 -4.32 0.87 18.82
N PRO A 62 -4.03 2.19 18.78
CA PRO A 62 -4.58 3.09 17.76
C PRO A 62 -4.11 2.71 16.36
N VAL A 63 -5.03 2.67 15.41
CA VAL A 63 -4.74 2.44 14.00
C VAL A 63 -5.73 3.20 13.13
N SER A 64 -5.24 3.71 12.01
CA SER A 64 -6.08 4.33 10.98
C SER A 64 -6.10 3.48 9.71
N VAL A 65 -7.15 3.63 8.94
CA VAL A 65 -7.25 3.05 7.59
C VAL A 65 -7.91 4.06 6.66
N MET A 66 -7.35 4.23 5.45
CA MET A 66 -7.86 5.20 4.48
C MET A 66 -7.64 4.73 3.04
N GLY A 67 -8.63 4.95 2.18
CA GLY A 67 -8.48 4.75 0.74
C GLY A 67 -7.48 5.74 0.13
N THR A 68 -6.72 5.29 -0.85
CA THR A 68 -5.71 6.12 -1.55
C THR A 68 -5.97 6.30 -3.03
N GLY A 69 -6.96 5.60 -3.60
CA GLY A 69 -7.14 5.52 -5.04
C GLY A 69 -6.07 4.65 -5.71
N MET A 70 -5.88 4.81 -7.01
CA MET A 70 -4.97 4.04 -7.83
C MET A 70 -3.88 4.92 -8.44
N GLY A 71 -2.68 4.35 -8.56
CA GLY A 71 -1.54 4.93 -9.26
C GLY A 71 -0.66 5.84 -8.40
N CYS A 72 0.59 6.01 -8.84
CA CYS A 72 1.59 6.85 -8.19
C CYS A 72 1.13 8.28 -7.90
N PRO A 73 0.40 8.99 -8.80
CA PRO A 73 -0.04 10.34 -8.50
C PRO A 73 -1.00 10.40 -7.31
N SER A 74 -1.94 9.46 -7.21
CA SER A 74 -2.91 9.42 -6.10
C SER A 74 -2.23 9.05 -4.78
N MET A 75 -1.48 7.96 -4.75
CA MET A 75 -0.69 7.55 -3.58
C MET A 75 0.27 8.67 -3.15
N GLY A 76 0.89 9.36 -4.11
CA GLY A 76 1.82 10.44 -3.85
C GLY A 76 1.20 11.60 -3.08
N VAL A 77 -0.03 12.01 -3.43
CA VAL A 77 -0.76 13.06 -2.71
C VAL A 77 -1.08 12.63 -1.28
N TYR A 78 -1.73 11.48 -1.13
CA TYR A 78 -2.20 11.05 0.19
C TYR A 78 -1.05 10.69 1.12
N SER A 79 -0.03 9.96 0.67
CA SER A 79 1.12 9.64 1.52
C SER A 79 1.90 10.90 1.94
N TYR A 80 2.06 11.88 1.05
CA TYR A 80 2.69 13.14 1.38
C TYR A 80 1.96 13.89 2.51
N GLU A 81 0.63 14.03 2.39
CA GLU A 81 -0.17 14.73 3.39
C GLU A 81 -0.19 13.97 4.74
N LEU A 82 -0.39 12.66 4.70
CA LEU A 82 -0.39 11.80 5.90
C LEU A 82 0.93 11.90 6.67
N ILE A 83 2.06 11.93 5.97
CA ILE A 83 3.39 12.04 6.58
C ILE A 83 3.64 13.45 7.10
N ASN A 84 3.54 14.46 6.24
CA ASN A 84 4.07 15.78 6.52
C ASN A 84 3.09 16.69 7.28
N ILE A 85 1.79 16.39 7.27
CA ILE A 85 0.76 17.22 7.88
C ILE A 85 0.10 16.51 9.07
N TYR A 86 -0.15 15.21 8.94
CA TYR A 86 -0.80 14.42 9.99
C TYR A 86 0.15 13.60 10.85
N GLY A 87 1.44 13.52 10.50
CA GLY A 87 2.48 12.95 11.34
C GLY A 87 2.50 11.42 11.38
N CYS A 88 1.93 10.74 10.37
CA CYS A 88 2.00 9.28 10.26
C CYS A 88 3.46 8.81 10.16
N LYS A 89 3.78 7.72 10.89
CA LYS A 89 5.13 7.15 11.00
C LYS A 89 5.26 5.80 10.30
N ASN A 90 4.18 5.02 10.28
CA ASN A 90 4.15 3.71 9.65
C ASN A 90 3.01 3.67 8.62
N LEU A 91 3.36 3.66 7.35
CA LEU A 91 2.40 3.64 6.24
C LEU A 91 2.41 2.26 5.60
N ILE A 92 1.33 1.51 5.73
CA ILE A 92 1.25 0.13 5.27
C ILE A 92 0.22 0.04 4.14
N ARG A 93 0.71 -0.04 2.91
CA ARG A 93 -0.16 -0.30 1.77
C ARG A 93 -0.66 -1.74 1.82
N ILE A 94 -1.96 -1.92 1.67
CA ILE A 94 -2.65 -3.19 1.54
C ILE A 94 -3.40 -3.22 0.22
N GLY A 95 -2.83 -3.88 -0.76
CA GLY A 95 -3.27 -3.83 -2.14
C GLY A 95 -3.52 -5.19 -2.78
N THR A 96 -3.91 -5.14 -4.04
CA THR A 96 -3.96 -6.30 -4.93
C THR A 96 -2.91 -6.18 -6.02
N ALA A 97 -2.48 -7.31 -6.57
CA ALA A 97 -1.47 -7.35 -7.63
C ALA A 97 -1.70 -8.53 -8.57
N GLY A 98 -1.27 -8.37 -9.82
CA GLY A 98 -1.15 -9.48 -10.75
C GLY A 98 0.20 -10.19 -10.57
N THR A 99 0.24 -11.53 -10.66
CA THR A 99 1.50 -12.26 -10.57
C THR A 99 2.24 -12.36 -11.89
N PHE A 100 3.56 -12.37 -11.81
CA PHE A 100 4.45 -12.69 -12.93
C PHE A 100 5.07 -14.09 -12.83
N GLN A 101 5.02 -14.71 -11.65
CA GLN A 101 5.75 -15.93 -11.38
C GLN A 101 4.82 -17.14 -11.33
N PRO A 102 5.18 -18.26 -11.97
CA PRO A 102 4.32 -19.45 -12.00
C PRO A 102 4.18 -20.14 -10.65
N TYR A 103 5.02 -19.81 -9.68
CA TYR A 103 5.00 -20.36 -8.32
C TYR A 103 4.33 -19.42 -7.29
N VAL A 104 3.82 -18.26 -7.73
CA VAL A 104 3.07 -17.32 -6.90
C VAL A 104 1.62 -17.35 -7.35
N HIS A 105 0.72 -17.81 -6.48
CA HIS A 105 -0.65 -18.11 -6.85
C HIS A 105 -1.65 -17.06 -6.35
N VAL A 106 -2.81 -17.02 -6.99
CA VAL A 106 -3.94 -16.18 -6.56
C VAL A 106 -4.28 -16.47 -5.10
N LYS A 107 -4.59 -15.41 -4.34
CA LYS A 107 -4.83 -15.38 -2.89
C LYS A 107 -3.58 -15.55 -2.00
N GLU A 108 -2.40 -15.81 -2.55
CA GLU A 108 -1.15 -15.73 -1.79
C GLU A 108 -0.69 -14.27 -1.61
N MET A 109 0.11 -14.01 -0.59
CA MET A 109 0.62 -12.67 -0.32
C MET A 109 2.01 -12.45 -0.93
N VAL A 110 2.25 -11.21 -1.36
CA VAL A 110 3.58 -10.71 -1.73
C VAL A 110 3.90 -9.49 -0.89
N PHE A 111 5.04 -9.53 -0.19
CA PHE A 111 5.61 -8.37 0.50
C PHE A 111 6.63 -7.72 -0.41
N GLY A 112 6.35 -6.49 -0.85
CA GLY A 112 7.20 -5.73 -1.76
C GLY A 112 8.44 -5.22 -1.04
N MET A 113 9.56 -5.97 -1.13
CA MET A 113 10.84 -5.56 -0.55
C MET A 113 11.45 -4.38 -1.28
N GLY A 114 11.35 -4.37 -2.60
CA GLY A 114 11.77 -3.27 -3.48
C GLY A 114 10.77 -3.08 -4.61
N ALA A 115 10.72 -1.88 -5.16
CA ALA A 115 9.82 -1.54 -6.25
C ALA A 115 10.60 -1.16 -7.51
N CYS A 116 10.54 -2.01 -8.53
CA CYS A 116 10.85 -1.66 -9.91
C CYS A 116 9.75 -0.76 -10.45
N THR A 117 10.01 0.04 -11.49
CA THR A 117 8.96 0.92 -12.00
C THR A 117 9.09 1.25 -13.48
N THR A 118 7.95 1.51 -14.10
CA THR A 118 7.81 2.22 -15.37
C THR A 118 7.39 3.68 -15.17
N SER A 119 7.07 4.07 -13.93
CA SER A 119 6.70 5.43 -13.58
C SER A 119 7.91 6.36 -13.53
N ARG A 120 7.71 7.60 -13.89
CA ARG A 120 8.71 8.67 -13.71
C ARG A 120 8.60 9.36 -12.35
N TYR A 121 7.87 8.81 -11.40
CA TYR A 121 7.63 9.43 -10.09
C TYR A 121 8.94 9.79 -9.36
N VAL A 122 9.91 8.88 -9.35
CA VAL A 122 11.24 9.09 -8.73
C VAL A 122 12.03 10.19 -9.46
N GLU A 123 12.04 10.15 -10.79
CA GLU A 123 12.75 11.16 -11.61
C GLU A 123 12.22 12.57 -11.37
N MET A 124 10.90 12.69 -11.20
CA MET A 124 10.24 13.98 -10.94
C MET A 124 10.59 14.58 -9.57
N GLN A 125 11.22 13.83 -8.67
CA GLN A 125 11.74 14.37 -7.40
C GLN A 125 13.04 15.15 -7.58
N GLY A 126 13.66 15.12 -8.76
CA GLY A 126 14.89 15.87 -9.05
C GLY A 126 16.15 15.34 -8.35
N LEU A 127 16.16 14.07 -7.97
CA LEU A 127 17.30 13.43 -7.30
C LEU A 127 18.47 13.24 -8.27
N PRO A 128 19.72 13.42 -7.82
CA PRO A 128 20.91 13.16 -8.62
C PRO A 128 21.15 11.64 -8.69
N GLY A 129 20.86 11.01 -9.83
CA GLY A 129 21.07 9.57 -10.05
C GLY A 129 19.79 8.75 -9.89
N THR A 130 19.95 7.43 -9.71
CA THR A 130 18.85 6.48 -9.60
C THR A 130 18.62 6.10 -8.14
N PHE A 131 17.44 6.40 -7.63
CA PHE A 131 16.99 5.95 -6.32
C PHE A 131 16.36 4.55 -6.42
N ALA A 132 16.63 3.69 -5.44
CA ALA A 132 16.02 2.38 -5.30
C ALA A 132 14.91 2.44 -4.23
N PRO A 133 13.62 2.50 -4.62
CA PRO A 133 12.52 2.50 -3.67
C PRO A 133 12.42 1.14 -2.96
N ILE A 134 12.68 1.11 -1.65
CA ILE A 134 12.63 -0.09 -0.82
C ILE A 134 11.71 0.13 0.37
N CYS A 135 11.17 -0.97 0.90
CA CYS A 135 10.40 -0.96 2.15
C CYS A 135 11.29 -0.75 3.38
N SER A 136 10.68 -0.45 4.51
CA SER A 136 11.34 -0.46 5.81
C SER A 136 11.53 -1.89 6.28
N PHE A 137 12.78 -2.27 6.58
CA PHE A 137 13.13 -3.62 7.01
C PHE A 137 12.37 -4.04 8.28
N GLU A 138 12.26 -3.15 9.25
CA GLU A 138 11.55 -3.44 10.50
C GLU A 138 10.07 -3.82 10.29
N LEU A 139 9.37 -3.13 9.39
CA LEU A 139 7.98 -3.49 9.05
C LEU A 139 7.91 -4.80 8.29
N LEU A 140 8.85 -5.04 7.37
CA LEU A 140 8.93 -6.28 6.61
C LEU A 140 9.19 -7.47 7.53
N GLU A 141 10.14 -7.37 8.45
CA GLU A 141 10.49 -8.43 9.40
C GLU A 141 9.28 -8.79 10.27
N LYS A 142 8.58 -7.79 10.81
CA LYS A 142 7.35 -7.99 11.61
C LYS A 142 6.24 -8.65 10.77
N ALA A 143 6.03 -8.21 9.52
CA ALA A 143 5.02 -8.79 8.63
C ALA A 143 5.33 -10.26 8.32
N VAL A 144 6.59 -10.60 8.06
CA VAL A 144 7.05 -11.96 7.85
C VAL A 144 6.83 -12.81 9.11
N ALA A 145 7.17 -12.30 10.28
CA ALA A 145 6.95 -13.00 11.55
C ALA A 145 5.46 -13.28 11.80
N SER A 146 4.60 -12.27 11.55
CA SER A 146 3.14 -12.40 11.67
C SER A 146 2.58 -13.42 10.70
N ALA A 147 2.93 -13.35 9.41
CA ALA A 147 2.46 -14.32 8.42
C ALA A 147 2.87 -15.76 8.76
N LYS A 148 4.11 -15.97 9.25
CA LYS A 148 4.58 -17.27 9.73
C LYS A 148 3.77 -17.77 10.93
N ALA A 149 3.54 -16.92 11.91
CA ALA A 149 2.78 -17.28 13.11
C ALA A 149 1.33 -17.68 12.80
N LEU A 150 0.73 -17.03 11.80
CA LEU A 150 -0.64 -17.28 11.33
C LEU A 150 -0.71 -18.45 10.32
N GLY A 151 0.42 -18.98 9.86
CA GLY A 151 0.47 -20.07 8.89
C GLY A 151 0.08 -19.67 7.47
N TYR A 152 0.18 -18.37 7.13
CA TYR A 152 -0.19 -17.86 5.83
C TYR A 152 0.95 -17.97 4.82
N LYS A 153 0.60 -18.25 3.57
CA LYS A 153 1.57 -18.27 2.46
C LYS A 153 1.93 -16.85 2.03
N TYR A 154 3.21 -16.61 1.89
CA TYR A 154 3.73 -15.31 1.45
C TYR A 154 5.02 -15.47 0.64
N HIS A 155 5.32 -14.46 -0.16
CA HIS A 155 6.57 -14.30 -0.89
C HIS A 155 7.15 -12.93 -0.57
N VAL A 156 8.47 -12.82 -0.60
CA VAL A 156 9.18 -11.54 -0.38
C VAL A 156 10.09 -11.27 -1.57
N GLY A 157 9.98 -10.10 -2.16
CA GLY A 157 10.83 -9.74 -3.29
C GLY A 157 10.41 -8.44 -3.97
N ASN A 158 11.00 -8.20 -5.14
CA ASN A 158 10.67 -7.02 -5.92
C ASN A 158 9.28 -7.12 -6.54
N VAL A 159 8.59 -6.00 -6.58
CA VAL A 159 7.35 -5.80 -7.33
C VAL A 159 7.55 -4.75 -8.42
N LEU A 160 6.73 -4.78 -9.46
CA LEU A 160 6.67 -3.73 -10.48
C LEU A 160 5.56 -2.75 -10.14
N CYS A 161 5.90 -1.48 -10.05
CA CYS A 161 4.93 -0.39 -9.99
C CYS A 161 4.76 0.20 -11.39
N SER A 162 3.57 0.04 -11.98
CA SER A 162 3.25 0.48 -13.33
C SER A 162 2.21 1.60 -13.32
N ASP A 163 2.40 2.64 -14.13
CA ASP A 163 1.38 3.69 -14.32
C ASP A 163 0.26 3.27 -15.27
N VAL A 164 0.42 2.14 -15.98
CA VAL A 164 -0.52 1.66 -16.99
C VAL A 164 -1.03 0.28 -16.63
N PHE A 165 -2.36 0.11 -16.61
CA PHE A 165 -3.00 -1.17 -16.33
C PHE A 165 -3.33 -1.96 -17.61
N TYR A 166 -3.76 -1.27 -18.67
CA TYR A 166 -4.16 -1.90 -19.94
C TYR A 166 -3.19 -1.55 -21.07
N GLY A 167 -2.95 -2.49 -21.98
CA GLY A 167 -2.33 -2.23 -23.26
C GLY A 167 -0.82 -1.99 -23.24
N VAL A 168 -0.12 -2.53 -22.27
CA VAL A 168 1.34 -2.50 -22.26
C VAL A 168 1.87 -3.66 -23.11
N ASP A 169 2.25 -3.37 -24.36
CA ASP A 169 3.14 -4.25 -25.11
C ASP A 169 4.50 -4.24 -24.38
N LEU A 170 4.80 -5.33 -23.68
CA LEU A 170 6.10 -5.49 -23.06
C LEU A 170 7.18 -5.47 -24.18
N PRO A 171 8.25 -4.70 -24.01
CA PRO A 171 9.31 -4.64 -25.01
C PRO A 171 9.82 -6.05 -25.34
N LYS A 172 10.11 -6.31 -26.63
CA LYS A 172 10.78 -7.53 -27.03
C LYS A 172 12.17 -7.55 -26.39
N GLY A 173 12.38 -8.42 -25.41
CA GLY A 173 13.63 -8.53 -24.66
C GLY A 173 13.42 -9.23 -23.33
N LYS A 174 14.39 -9.12 -22.43
CA LYS A 174 14.24 -9.64 -21.06
C LYS A 174 13.09 -8.93 -20.34
N SER A 175 12.23 -9.72 -19.74
CA SER A 175 11.01 -9.25 -19.08
C SER A 175 11.18 -9.21 -17.55
N TRP A 176 10.27 -8.54 -16.86
CA TRP A 176 10.27 -8.45 -15.41
C TRP A 176 10.26 -9.82 -14.70
N PRO A 177 9.53 -10.85 -15.19
CA PRO A 177 9.59 -12.21 -14.66
C PRO A 177 11.01 -12.81 -14.67
N GLU A 178 11.78 -12.58 -15.74
CA GLU A 178 13.16 -13.11 -15.86
C GLU A 178 14.14 -12.44 -14.91
N LEU A 179 13.80 -11.27 -14.38
CA LEU A 179 14.54 -10.56 -13.32
C LEU A 179 14.06 -10.95 -11.91
N GLY A 180 13.18 -11.94 -11.79
CA GLY A 180 12.65 -12.39 -10.51
C GLY A 180 11.64 -11.45 -9.87
N VAL A 181 11.08 -10.49 -10.63
CA VAL A 181 9.99 -9.63 -10.13
C VAL A 181 8.75 -10.48 -9.92
N LEU A 182 8.12 -10.38 -8.74
CA LEU A 182 7.08 -11.30 -8.31
C LEU A 182 5.69 -10.91 -8.85
N ALA A 183 5.37 -9.62 -8.83
CA ALA A 183 4.02 -9.14 -9.09
C ALA A 183 4.03 -7.71 -9.64
N VAL A 184 2.89 -7.26 -10.18
CA VAL A 184 2.67 -5.89 -10.64
C VAL A 184 1.54 -5.23 -9.88
N GLU A 185 1.76 -3.98 -9.47
CA GLU A 185 0.82 -3.07 -8.82
C GLU A 185 1.09 -1.63 -9.30
N MET A 186 0.54 -0.59 -8.65
CA MET A 186 0.58 0.77 -9.22
C MET A 186 1.00 1.88 -8.24
N GLU A 187 1.39 1.60 -6.98
CA GLU A 187 1.54 2.63 -5.92
C GLU A 187 2.82 2.56 -5.10
N SER A 188 3.48 1.40 -5.05
CA SER A 188 4.61 1.15 -4.13
C SER A 188 5.77 2.14 -4.29
N VAL A 189 6.08 2.55 -5.50
CA VAL A 189 7.17 3.51 -5.76
C VAL A 189 6.88 4.86 -5.13
N ALA A 190 5.67 5.39 -5.28
CA ALA A 190 5.31 6.68 -4.70
C ALA A 190 5.34 6.62 -3.15
N LEU A 191 4.81 5.55 -2.58
CA LEU A 191 4.80 5.34 -1.14
C LEU A 191 6.23 5.26 -0.57
N TYR A 192 7.07 4.39 -1.12
CA TYR A 192 8.45 4.20 -0.63
C TYR A 192 9.31 5.45 -0.81
N THR A 193 9.14 6.16 -1.93
CA THR A 193 9.86 7.41 -2.18
C THR A 193 9.48 8.48 -1.17
N ASN A 194 8.19 8.73 -0.94
CA ASN A 194 7.74 9.73 0.02
C ASN A 194 8.16 9.37 1.46
N ALA A 195 8.07 8.11 1.84
CA ALA A 195 8.50 7.63 3.15
C ALA A 195 10.01 7.82 3.36
N ALA A 196 10.83 7.45 2.37
CA ALA A 196 12.28 7.62 2.43
C ALA A 196 12.68 9.10 2.54
N MET A 197 12.05 9.98 1.75
CA MET A 197 12.32 11.43 1.80
C MET A 197 11.97 12.04 3.17
N ALA A 198 11.00 11.50 3.86
CA ALA A 198 10.55 11.99 5.17
C ALA A 198 11.17 11.24 6.36
N GLY A 199 11.94 10.17 6.13
CA GLY A 199 12.53 9.34 7.19
C GLY A 199 11.48 8.58 8.02
N VAL A 200 10.39 8.14 7.39
CA VAL A 200 9.32 7.34 8.02
C VAL A 200 9.23 5.94 7.40
N ASN A 201 8.52 5.04 8.04
CA ASN A 201 8.42 3.65 7.63
C ASN A 201 7.31 3.42 6.59
N ALA A 202 7.58 2.55 5.61
CA ALA A 202 6.60 2.09 4.66
C ALA A 202 6.76 0.62 4.30
N LEU A 203 5.64 -0.07 4.07
CA LEU A 203 5.60 -1.44 3.57
C LEU A 203 4.42 -1.61 2.61
N CYS A 204 4.61 -2.39 1.56
CA CYS A 204 3.57 -2.82 0.64
C CYS A 204 3.29 -4.31 0.83
N ILE A 205 2.10 -4.64 1.29
CA ILE A 205 1.56 -6.00 1.43
C ILE A 205 0.49 -6.17 0.36
N LEU A 206 0.66 -7.16 -0.50
CA LEU A 206 -0.21 -7.38 -1.64
C LEU A 206 -0.83 -8.78 -1.55
N THR A 207 -2.11 -8.91 -1.89
CA THR A 207 -2.70 -10.20 -2.21
C THR A 207 -2.75 -10.35 -3.72
N ILE A 208 -2.32 -11.50 -4.23
CA ILE A 208 -2.44 -11.79 -5.66
C ILE A 208 -3.89 -11.97 -6.02
N SER A 209 -4.38 -11.11 -6.90
CA SER A 209 -5.76 -11.09 -7.39
C SER A 209 -5.92 -11.60 -8.81
N ASP A 210 -4.83 -11.58 -9.57
CA ASP A 210 -4.80 -11.94 -10.99
C ASP A 210 -3.61 -12.86 -11.27
N GLY A 211 -3.88 -13.98 -11.92
CA GLY A 211 -2.89 -14.91 -12.42
C GLY A 211 -3.19 -15.32 -13.86
N PRO A 212 -2.36 -16.18 -14.47
CA PRO A 212 -2.56 -16.61 -15.85
C PRO A 212 -3.91 -17.29 -16.10
N ASP A 213 -4.41 -18.02 -15.12
CA ASP A 213 -5.59 -18.88 -15.24
C ASP A 213 -6.75 -18.46 -14.34
N GLU A 214 -6.57 -17.46 -13.47
CA GLU A 214 -7.56 -17.04 -12.49
C GLU A 214 -7.54 -15.53 -12.28
N ILE A 215 -8.74 -14.92 -12.26
CA ILE A 215 -8.95 -13.49 -11.95
C ILE A 215 -10.05 -13.40 -10.89
N THR A 216 -9.77 -12.72 -9.78
CA THR A 216 -10.76 -12.52 -8.71
C THR A 216 -11.74 -11.40 -9.04
N THR A 217 -12.95 -11.51 -8.49
CA THR A 217 -14.01 -10.51 -8.64
C THR A 217 -13.72 -9.24 -7.85
N ALA A 218 -14.44 -8.15 -8.16
CA ALA A 218 -14.34 -6.89 -7.39
C ALA A 218 -14.75 -7.09 -5.92
N GLU A 219 -15.77 -7.90 -5.65
CA GLU A 219 -16.24 -8.22 -4.31
C GLU A 219 -15.18 -8.99 -3.50
N GLU A 220 -14.55 -10.01 -4.09
CA GLU A 220 -13.45 -10.75 -3.45
C GLU A 220 -12.29 -9.83 -3.10
N ARG A 221 -11.92 -8.90 -4.00
CA ARG A 221 -10.85 -7.93 -3.76
C ARG A 221 -11.16 -6.99 -2.60
N GLN A 222 -12.43 -6.68 -2.37
CA GLN A 222 -12.88 -5.80 -1.29
C GLN A 222 -12.89 -6.51 0.07
N THR A 223 -13.39 -7.75 0.14
CA THR A 223 -13.78 -8.38 1.41
C THR A 223 -13.10 -9.72 1.71
N ALA A 224 -12.60 -10.45 0.70
CA ALA A 224 -12.12 -11.83 0.89
C ALA A 224 -10.61 -11.93 1.22
N PHE A 225 -9.84 -10.86 1.09
CA PHE A 225 -8.38 -10.89 1.33
C PHE A 225 -8.04 -10.59 2.80
N THR A 226 -8.70 -11.30 3.71
CA THR A 226 -8.59 -11.10 5.16
C THR A 226 -7.20 -11.37 5.71
N GLN A 227 -6.46 -12.35 5.16
CA GLN A 227 -5.10 -12.69 5.57
C GLN A 227 -4.14 -11.49 5.50
N MET A 228 -4.20 -10.73 4.39
CA MET A 228 -3.43 -9.50 4.23
C MET A 228 -3.82 -8.45 5.28
N MET A 229 -5.11 -8.31 5.56
CA MET A 229 -5.62 -7.35 6.52
C MET A 229 -5.17 -7.69 7.94
N GLU A 230 -5.23 -8.96 8.33
CA GLU A 230 -4.80 -9.46 9.64
C GLU A 230 -3.29 -9.27 9.86
N VAL A 231 -2.46 -9.60 8.85
CA VAL A 231 -1.02 -9.33 8.92
C VAL A 231 -0.76 -7.83 9.04
N ALA A 232 -1.40 -6.98 8.26
CA ALA A 232 -1.20 -5.55 8.31
C ALA A 232 -1.65 -4.94 9.67
N LEU A 233 -2.79 -5.37 10.21
CA LEU A 233 -3.29 -4.93 11.51
C LEU A 233 -2.37 -5.36 12.66
N SER A 234 -1.68 -6.47 12.54
CA SER A 234 -0.71 -6.92 13.55
C SER A 234 0.52 -6.01 13.69
N LEU A 235 0.75 -5.13 12.71
CA LEU A 235 1.86 -4.17 12.70
C LEU A 235 1.53 -2.85 13.41
N ALA A 236 0.26 -2.64 13.78
CA ALA A 236 -0.18 -1.44 14.48
C ALA A 236 0.31 -1.37 15.92
#